data_3f05e2a40fbc47d8b460a90d8e1da1f2
#
_entry.id   3f05e2a40fbc47d8b460a90d8e1da1f2
#
_cell.length_a   1.000
_cell.length_b   1.000
_cell.length_c   1.000
_cell.angle_alpha   90.00
_cell.angle_beta   90.00
_cell.angle_gamma   90.00
#
_symmetry.space_group_name_H-M   'P 1'
#
loop_
_entity.id
_entity.type
_entity.pdbx_description
1 polymer ?
#
loop_
_entity_poly.entity_id
_entity_poly.type
_entity_poly.pdbx_seq_one_letter_code
_entity_poly.pdbx_strand_id
1 'polypeptide(L)'
;MSDASGCITSIILVTCNKLDYTKQCVESIRRHTQRGCYELIIVDNGSTDDTVDWAKSESDIIFIENESAAGSPRGSNPGIAAASGDLLMLLDNDTIVTPGWLDGLKRCMFSDGQIGAVSPVTNAAPSGTAIPVTYNSVEEMELFASALHAIPDRTRWEERVRPAGYCLLMRREAWERVGPLDESFGNGGFRNDDYGLRLRLAGYKLIVCGDVFIHRSGSGGIAGSSGPESYQRTFKEDAKVFMAKWGFLPEEAAHIRLDFSTVIQRESHEFRREDCSILEIGCGCGATILHMKQLFPAAKWYGVERNEVAAAIAEASGISVFRSNEPAHWTIPAEGVDGIMIGDAHAYGKPRAMGRLVRMLKPGGWIIGCFANRLYFENIRQYLDPSNVKAQRQAAVQYTTQQVNRLFALAGLSYVKVTLSENIPKDQLAYIRLLEQVTDGAISNELTAAHLLVYGRVARAACRQDGVKKEAPAGPESSDPESDAAEIVR
;
A
#
# COMPACT_ATOMS: atom_id res chain seq x y z
N MET A 1 29.60 5.87 10.17
CA MET A 1 29.23 4.94 9.08
C MET A 1 29.95 3.65 9.40
N SER A 2 29.26 2.63 9.91
CA SER A 2 29.83 1.30 10.11
C SER A 2 30.16 0.74 8.72
N ASP A 3 31.38 0.27 8.59
CA ASP A 3 32.00 -0.21 7.35
C ASP A 3 31.21 -1.45 6.86
N ALA A 4 30.50 -1.32 5.74
CA ALA A 4 29.72 -2.41 5.14
C ALA A 4 30.62 -3.53 4.57
N SER A 5 31.92 -3.30 4.48
CA SER A 5 32.91 -4.17 3.79
C SER A 5 33.26 -5.45 4.54
N GLY A 6 32.95 -5.57 5.85
CA GLY A 6 33.22 -6.79 6.65
C GLY A 6 31.96 -7.58 7.03
N CYS A 7 30.74 -7.09 6.67
CA CYS A 7 29.50 -7.68 7.11
C CYS A 7 29.10 -8.90 6.27
N ILE A 8 29.00 -10.07 6.89
CA ILE A 8 28.60 -11.33 6.26
C ILE A 8 27.08 -11.40 6.19
N THR A 9 26.55 -11.83 5.04
CA THR A 9 25.12 -12.10 4.84
C THR A 9 24.87 -13.59 4.77
N SER A 10 24.02 -14.11 5.66
CA SER A 10 23.52 -15.48 5.54
C SER A 10 22.35 -15.49 4.57
N ILE A 11 22.53 -16.10 3.41
CA ILE A 11 21.48 -16.25 2.38
C ILE A 11 20.80 -17.59 2.61
N ILE A 12 19.51 -17.55 2.98
CA ILE A 12 18.70 -18.71 3.33
C ILE A 12 17.69 -18.94 2.18
N LEU A 13 17.82 -20.10 1.51
CA LEU A 13 16.92 -20.59 0.49
C LEU A 13 16.09 -21.72 1.08
N VAL A 14 14.76 -21.62 1.01
CA VAL A 14 13.86 -22.75 1.31
C VAL A 14 13.44 -23.39 0.01
N THR A 15 13.71 -24.68 -0.15
CA THR A 15 13.38 -25.44 -1.36
C THR A 15 12.41 -26.58 -1.06
N CYS A 16 11.61 -26.93 -2.06
CA CYS A 16 10.74 -28.10 -2.08
C CYS A 16 10.57 -28.51 -3.54
N ASN A 17 11.33 -29.51 -3.98
CA ASN A 17 11.45 -29.88 -5.38
C ASN A 17 11.96 -28.72 -6.27
N LYS A 18 11.82 -28.83 -7.60
CA LYS A 18 12.22 -27.80 -8.58
C LYS A 18 13.72 -27.52 -8.57
N LEU A 19 14.52 -28.58 -8.63
CA LEU A 19 15.97 -28.53 -8.63
C LEU A 19 16.55 -27.49 -9.60
N ASP A 20 16.00 -27.39 -10.82
CA ASP A 20 16.53 -26.47 -11.84
C ASP A 20 16.44 -25.00 -11.41
N TYR A 21 15.32 -24.58 -10.77
CA TYR A 21 15.20 -23.24 -10.22
C TYR A 21 16.21 -23.00 -9.09
N THR A 22 16.36 -23.96 -8.18
CA THR A 22 17.31 -23.87 -7.08
C THR A 22 18.74 -23.74 -7.60
N LYS A 23 19.11 -24.53 -8.62
CA LYS A 23 20.42 -24.43 -9.28
C LYS A 23 20.64 -23.06 -9.92
N GLN A 24 19.70 -22.56 -10.69
CA GLN A 24 19.78 -21.24 -11.33
C GLN A 24 19.94 -20.11 -10.29
N CYS A 25 19.17 -20.18 -9.20
CA CYS A 25 19.27 -19.22 -8.10
C CYS A 25 20.69 -19.26 -7.49
N VAL A 26 21.18 -20.42 -7.10
CA VAL A 26 22.52 -20.61 -6.51
C VAL A 26 23.63 -20.16 -7.47
N GLU A 27 23.56 -20.53 -8.75
CA GLU A 27 24.53 -20.09 -9.76
C GLU A 27 24.53 -18.56 -9.93
N SER A 28 23.37 -17.91 -9.89
CA SER A 28 23.26 -16.45 -9.96
C SER A 28 23.89 -15.77 -8.73
N ILE A 29 23.68 -16.35 -7.52
CA ILE A 29 24.31 -15.86 -6.29
C ILE A 29 25.83 -15.97 -6.40
N ARG A 30 26.37 -17.13 -6.80
CA ARG A 30 27.80 -17.36 -6.96
C ARG A 30 28.44 -16.43 -8.00
N ARG A 31 27.70 -16.10 -9.08
CA ARG A 31 28.15 -15.21 -10.15
C ARG A 31 28.17 -13.74 -9.72
N HIS A 32 27.14 -13.28 -9.00
CA HIS A 32 26.90 -11.86 -8.75
C HIS A 32 27.15 -11.43 -7.30
N THR A 33 27.70 -12.32 -6.47
CA THR A 33 28.02 -12.00 -5.07
C THR A 33 29.47 -12.38 -4.75
N GLN A 34 30.22 -11.45 -4.18
CA GLN A 34 31.63 -11.67 -3.86
C GLN A 34 31.78 -12.80 -2.83
N ARG A 35 32.67 -13.74 -3.11
CA ARG A 35 33.00 -14.81 -2.15
C ARG A 35 33.55 -14.21 -0.85
N GLY A 36 33.15 -14.81 0.29
CA GLY A 36 33.50 -14.35 1.62
C GLY A 36 32.62 -13.22 2.17
N CYS A 37 31.69 -12.63 1.36
CA CYS A 37 30.69 -11.68 1.85
C CYS A 37 29.35 -12.34 2.20
N TYR A 38 29.22 -13.64 1.96
CA TYR A 38 28.02 -14.40 2.28
C TYR A 38 28.36 -15.86 2.66
N GLU A 39 27.43 -16.48 3.36
CA GLU A 39 27.26 -17.93 3.47
C GLU A 39 25.92 -18.34 2.86
N LEU A 40 25.86 -19.56 2.31
CA LEU A 40 24.67 -20.07 1.65
C LEU A 40 24.09 -21.23 2.44
N ILE A 41 22.83 -21.08 2.86
CA ILE A 41 22.09 -22.09 3.63
C ILE A 41 20.89 -22.54 2.80
N ILE A 42 20.81 -23.82 2.51
CA ILE A 42 19.63 -24.42 1.84
C ILE A 42 18.89 -25.28 2.85
N VAL A 43 17.60 -24.95 3.02
CA VAL A 43 16.70 -25.74 3.86
C VAL A 43 15.75 -26.50 2.93
N ASP A 44 15.90 -27.80 2.88
CA ASP A 44 14.99 -28.67 2.12
C ASP A 44 13.71 -28.92 2.92
N ASN A 45 12.60 -28.72 2.29
CA ASN A 45 11.27 -28.84 2.90
C ASN A 45 10.50 -30.04 2.35
N GLY A 46 11.18 -31.18 2.29
CA GLY A 46 10.62 -32.45 1.86
C GLY A 46 10.61 -32.65 0.34
N SER A 47 11.71 -32.35 -0.34
CA SER A 47 11.87 -32.67 -1.77
C SER A 47 11.89 -34.17 -2.02
N THR A 48 11.32 -34.54 -3.17
CA THR A 48 11.26 -35.92 -3.67
C THR A 48 11.98 -36.10 -5.00
N ASP A 49 12.56 -35.05 -5.54
CA ASP A 49 13.45 -35.03 -6.70
C ASP A 49 14.93 -35.03 -6.24
N ASP A 50 15.87 -34.90 -7.18
CA ASP A 50 17.31 -34.94 -6.92
C ASP A 50 17.85 -33.68 -6.15
N THR A 51 16.98 -32.84 -5.61
CA THR A 51 17.38 -31.58 -4.90
C THR A 51 18.25 -31.87 -3.69
N VAL A 52 17.89 -32.90 -2.88
CA VAL A 52 18.61 -33.27 -1.66
C VAL A 52 20.01 -33.78 -1.99
N ASP A 53 20.13 -34.70 -2.95
CA ASP A 53 21.40 -35.27 -3.34
C ASP A 53 22.35 -34.22 -3.93
N TRP A 54 21.81 -33.37 -4.79
CA TRP A 54 22.55 -32.23 -5.32
C TRP A 54 23.04 -31.30 -4.23
N ALA A 55 22.16 -30.82 -3.33
CA ALA A 55 22.55 -29.88 -2.30
C ALA A 55 23.60 -30.44 -1.33
N LYS A 56 23.51 -31.73 -0.99
CA LYS A 56 24.53 -32.44 -0.17
C LYS A 56 25.89 -32.58 -0.88
N SER A 57 25.91 -32.56 -2.22
CA SER A 57 27.16 -32.67 -3.00
C SER A 57 27.92 -31.32 -3.09
N GLU A 58 27.27 -30.19 -2.79
CA GLU A 58 27.85 -28.85 -2.91
C GLU A 58 28.61 -28.45 -1.63
N SER A 59 29.93 -28.25 -1.72
CA SER A 59 30.80 -28.04 -0.55
C SER A 59 30.69 -26.65 0.09
N ASP A 60 30.09 -25.68 -0.60
CA ASP A 60 29.90 -24.30 -0.13
C ASP A 60 28.46 -24.03 0.36
N ILE A 61 27.65 -25.09 0.49
CA ILE A 61 26.26 -25.02 0.97
C ILE A 61 26.16 -25.64 2.37
N ILE A 62 25.60 -24.90 3.31
CA ILE A 62 25.13 -25.44 4.59
C ILE A 62 23.74 -26.03 4.32
N PHE A 63 23.65 -27.35 4.32
CA PHE A 63 22.40 -28.04 4.00
C PHE A 63 21.66 -28.49 5.26
N ILE A 64 20.37 -28.18 5.32
CA ILE A 64 19.45 -28.56 6.41
C ILE A 64 18.25 -29.28 5.79
N GLU A 65 17.99 -30.49 6.28
CA GLU A 65 16.87 -31.32 5.85
C GLU A 65 15.77 -31.30 6.92
N ASN A 66 14.58 -30.83 6.56
CA ASN A 66 13.40 -30.92 7.43
C ASN A 66 12.76 -32.30 7.31
N GLU A 67 12.45 -32.93 8.44
CA GLU A 67 11.88 -34.30 8.51
C GLU A 67 10.48 -34.42 7.87
N SER A 68 9.80 -33.31 7.60
CA SER A 68 8.46 -33.30 6.97
C SER A 68 8.30 -32.08 6.09
N ALA A 69 7.42 -32.16 5.10
CA ALA A 69 6.96 -31.03 4.29
C ALA A 69 6.22 -30.01 5.17
N ALA A 70 6.98 -29.32 6.03
CA ALA A 70 6.48 -28.29 6.92
C ALA A 70 6.26 -27.01 6.12
N GLY A 71 5.20 -26.25 6.41
CA GLY A 71 4.96 -24.96 5.76
C GLY A 71 6.17 -24.01 5.83
N SER A 72 6.13 -22.96 5.01
CA SER A 72 7.29 -22.08 4.80
C SER A 72 7.91 -21.42 6.05
N PRO A 73 7.17 -21.04 7.14
CA PRO A 73 7.82 -20.55 8.36
C PRO A 73 8.73 -21.62 9.00
N ARG A 74 8.24 -22.85 9.09
CA ARG A 74 9.00 -23.98 9.63
C ARG A 74 10.21 -24.35 8.76
N GLY A 75 10.13 -24.05 7.45
CA GLY A 75 11.29 -24.18 6.56
C GLY A 75 12.33 -23.09 6.77
N SER A 76 11.93 -21.84 7.04
CA SER A 76 12.86 -20.72 7.16
C SER A 76 13.55 -20.63 8.52
N ASN A 77 12.84 -20.90 9.62
CA ASN A 77 13.39 -20.74 10.98
C ASN A 77 14.65 -21.58 11.25
N PRO A 78 14.74 -22.88 10.86
CA PRO A 78 15.98 -23.65 11.02
C PRO A 78 17.17 -23.05 10.26
N GLY A 79 16.95 -22.54 9.04
CA GLY A 79 17.98 -21.86 8.27
C GLY A 79 18.47 -20.57 8.95
N ILE A 80 17.55 -19.79 9.50
CA ILE A 80 17.90 -18.57 10.25
C ILE A 80 18.67 -18.92 11.54
N ALA A 81 18.27 -20.00 12.22
CA ALA A 81 18.93 -20.45 13.44
C ALA A 81 20.38 -20.94 13.19
N ALA A 82 20.64 -21.52 12.02
CA ALA A 82 21.97 -21.96 11.61
C ALA A 82 22.85 -20.84 11.06
N ALA A 83 22.26 -19.69 10.75
CA ALA A 83 22.94 -18.56 10.15
C ALA A 83 23.94 -17.89 11.12
N SER A 84 25.14 -17.55 10.63
CA SER A 84 26.21 -16.89 11.40
C SER A 84 26.45 -15.42 11.02
N GLY A 85 25.94 -14.97 9.88
CA GLY A 85 26.17 -13.63 9.34
C GLY A 85 25.45 -12.52 10.12
N ASP A 86 25.92 -11.29 9.97
CA ASP A 86 25.35 -10.07 10.59
C ASP A 86 24.02 -9.67 9.98
N LEU A 87 23.79 -10.08 8.73
CA LEU A 87 22.56 -9.88 7.98
C LEU A 87 21.97 -11.23 7.60
N LEU A 88 20.63 -11.31 7.63
CA LEU A 88 19.86 -12.49 7.31
C LEU A 88 19.05 -12.22 6.04
N MET A 89 19.25 -13.01 5.00
CA MET A 89 18.53 -12.90 3.73
C MET A 89 17.62 -14.10 3.55
N LEU A 90 16.30 -13.88 3.53
CA LEU A 90 15.36 -14.87 3.04
C LEU A 90 15.18 -14.65 1.53
N LEU A 91 15.44 -15.68 0.73
CA LEU A 91 15.39 -15.60 -0.72
C LEU A 91 14.59 -16.79 -1.29
N ASP A 92 13.59 -16.52 -2.14
CA ASP A 92 12.85 -17.58 -2.83
C ASP A 92 13.76 -18.24 -3.88
N ASN A 93 13.69 -19.55 -4.00
CA ASN A 93 14.52 -20.32 -4.92
C ASN A 93 14.16 -20.15 -6.41
N ASP A 94 13.03 -19.49 -6.73
CA ASP A 94 12.64 -19.12 -8.10
C ASP A 94 13.17 -17.75 -8.55
N THR A 95 14.17 -17.22 -7.84
CA THR A 95 14.79 -15.93 -8.14
C THR A 95 16.14 -16.08 -8.86
N ILE A 96 16.46 -15.10 -9.70
CA ILE A 96 17.77 -14.92 -10.30
C ILE A 96 18.27 -13.54 -9.84
N VAL A 97 19.34 -13.53 -9.04
CA VAL A 97 19.94 -12.28 -8.60
C VAL A 97 20.83 -11.67 -9.68
N THR A 98 21.01 -10.36 -9.65
CA THR A 98 21.62 -9.58 -10.73
C THR A 98 22.89 -8.84 -10.25
N PRO A 99 23.76 -8.35 -11.14
CA PRO A 99 24.99 -7.68 -10.74
C PRO A 99 24.75 -6.54 -9.74
N GLY A 100 25.46 -6.54 -8.61
CA GLY A 100 25.40 -5.47 -7.58
C GLY A 100 24.18 -5.49 -6.67
N TRP A 101 23.32 -6.50 -6.75
CA TRP A 101 22.07 -6.61 -6.00
C TRP A 101 22.27 -6.53 -4.47
N LEU A 102 23.19 -7.32 -3.92
CA LEU A 102 23.41 -7.39 -2.48
C LEU A 102 24.04 -6.08 -1.94
N ASP A 103 24.98 -5.50 -2.69
CA ASP A 103 25.61 -4.23 -2.33
C ASP A 103 24.61 -3.08 -2.34
N GLY A 104 23.66 -3.08 -3.29
CA GLY A 104 22.56 -2.13 -3.35
C GLY A 104 21.65 -2.24 -2.12
N LEU A 105 21.23 -3.46 -1.74
CA LEU A 105 20.44 -3.69 -0.53
C LEU A 105 21.18 -3.33 0.75
N LYS A 106 22.47 -3.71 0.89
CA LYS A 106 23.31 -3.33 2.02
C LYS A 106 23.46 -1.81 2.14
N ARG A 107 23.65 -1.11 1.03
CA ARG A 107 23.72 0.36 0.99
C ARG A 107 22.45 1.01 1.54
N CYS A 108 21.30 0.50 1.16
CA CYS A 108 20.01 0.96 1.72
C CYS A 108 19.95 0.63 3.22
N MET A 109 20.21 -0.61 3.61
CA MET A 109 20.17 -1.08 5.00
C MET A 109 21.03 -0.22 5.94
N PHE A 110 22.26 0.14 5.54
CA PHE A 110 23.17 0.89 6.37
C PHE A 110 23.02 2.41 6.27
N SER A 111 22.09 2.91 5.45
CA SER A 111 21.81 4.35 5.32
C SER A 111 21.12 4.96 6.55
N ASP A 112 20.40 4.14 7.30
CA ASP A 112 19.69 4.52 8.52
C ASP A 112 19.64 3.32 9.49
N GLY A 113 20.05 3.54 10.74
CA GLY A 113 20.05 2.50 11.78
C GLY A 113 18.65 1.97 12.13
N GLN A 114 17.58 2.70 11.79
CA GLN A 114 16.20 2.27 12.00
C GLN A 114 15.70 1.30 10.91
N ILE A 115 16.41 1.13 9.80
CA ILE A 115 16.02 0.17 8.76
C ILE A 115 16.29 -1.24 9.27
N GLY A 116 15.23 -1.99 9.56
CA GLY A 116 15.30 -3.38 10.02
C GLY A 116 15.27 -4.40 8.89
N ALA A 117 14.61 -4.06 7.77
CA ALA A 117 14.55 -4.94 6.60
C ALA A 117 14.44 -4.15 5.29
N VAL A 118 15.01 -4.73 4.22
CA VAL A 118 14.97 -4.18 2.86
C VAL A 118 14.65 -5.26 1.84
N SER A 119 13.98 -4.88 0.75
CA SER A 119 13.62 -5.75 -0.37
C SER A 119 13.88 -5.05 -1.69
N PRO A 120 14.27 -5.75 -2.76
CA PRO A 120 14.40 -5.18 -4.10
C PRO A 120 13.06 -5.08 -4.82
N VAL A 121 13.06 -4.50 -6.03
CA VAL A 121 11.97 -4.65 -7.01
C VAL A 121 12.23 -5.86 -7.93
N THR A 122 11.17 -6.33 -8.60
CA THR A 122 11.23 -7.52 -9.48
C THR A 122 10.32 -7.35 -10.71
N ASN A 123 10.36 -8.31 -11.65
CA ASN A 123 9.44 -8.37 -12.80
C ASN A 123 8.04 -8.88 -12.44
N ALA A 124 7.90 -9.68 -11.37
CA ALA A 124 6.64 -10.32 -11.01
C ALA A 124 6.49 -10.52 -9.50
N ALA A 125 5.60 -9.77 -8.87
CA ALA A 125 5.24 -9.97 -7.47
C ALA A 125 3.83 -9.44 -7.17
N PRO A 126 3.07 -10.09 -6.29
CA PRO A 126 1.75 -9.60 -5.87
C PRO A 126 1.82 -8.39 -4.92
N SER A 127 2.98 -8.12 -4.33
CA SER A 127 3.19 -7.11 -3.28
C SER A 127 3.35 -5.67 -3.77
N GLY A 128 3.06 -5.39 -5.06
CA GLY A 128 3.24 -4.04 -5.63
C GLY A 128 4.73 -3.62 -5.75
N THR A 129 5.65 -4.59 -5.79
CA THR A 129 7.08 -4.39 -6.04
C THR A 129 7.49 -4.80 -7.45
N ALA A 130 6.53 -5.21 -8.28
CA ALA A 130 6.76 -5.51 -9.69
C ALA A 130 6.92 -4.22 -10.49
N ILE A 131 7.94 -4.18 -11.34
CA ILE A 131 8.18 -3.10 -12.31
C ILE A 131 8.11 -3.65 -13.74
N PRO A 132 7.71 -2.82 -14.72
CA PRO A 132 7.76 -3.21 -16.12
C PRO A 132 9.18 -3.53 -16.57
N VAL A 133 9.33 -4.62 -17.32
CA VAL A 133 10.62 -5.07 -17.87
C VAL A 133 10.51 -5.28 -19.37
N THR A 134 11.64 -5.10 -20.08
CA THR A 134 11.69 -5.13 -21.55
C THR A 134 12.68 -6.16 -22.12
N TYR A 135 13.30 -6.99 -21.27
CA TYR A 135 14.29 -7.99 -21.68
C TYR A 135 13.64 -9.34 -22.02
N ASN A 136 14.29 -10.11 -22.88
CA ASN A 136 13.89 -11.45 -23.33
C ASN A 136 15.01 -12.49 -23.15
N SER A 137 16.19 -12.11 -22.70
CA SER A 137 17.31 -13.03 -22.38
C SER A 137 17.95 -12.69 -21.05
N VAL A 138 18.81 -13.59 -20.55
CA VAL A 138 19.55 -13.37 -19.29
C VAL A 138 20.52 -12.20 -19.43
N GLU A 139 21.20 -12.10 -20.57
CA GLU A 139 22.15 -11.01 -20.85
C GLU A 139 21.45 -9.65 -20.88
N GLU A 140 20.28 -9.56 -21.54
CA GLU A 140 19.45 -8.34 -21.54
C GLU A 140 18.94 -8.01 -20.13
N MET A 141 18.58 -9.01 -19.32
CA MET A 141 18.17 -8.83 -17.94
C MET A 141 19.32 -8.27 -17.09
N GLU A 142 20.54 -8.79 -17.23
CA GLU A 142 21.73 -8.29 -16.52
C GLU A 142 22.06 -6.85 -16.93
N LEU A 143 21.93 -6.49 -18.20
CA LEU A 143 22.09 -5.12 -18.68
C LEU A 143 21.00 -4.19 -18.11
N PHE A 144 19.75 -4.60 -18.12
CA PHE A 144 18.65 -3.86 -17.52
C PHE A 144 18.92 -3.60 -16.02
N ALA A 145 19.29 -4.63 -15.27
CA ALA A 145 19.59 -4.52 -13.85
C ALA A 145 20.82 -3.61 -13.62
N SER A 146 21.88 -3.78 -14.40
CA SER A 146 23.09 -2.94 -14.29
C SER A 146 22.79 -1.47 -14.55
N ALA A 147 21.95 -1.16 -15.52
CA ALA A 147 21.51 0.21 -15.79
C ALA A 147 20.68 0.78 -14.63
N LEU A 148 19.83 -0.03 -14.01
CA LEU A 148 19.02 0.35 -12.85
C LEU A 148 19.89 0.63 -11.60
N HIS A 149 20.93 -0.19 -11.40
CA HIS A 149 21.84 -0.12 -10.26
C HIS A 149 22.97 0.90 -10.43
N ALA A 150 23.20 1.41 -11.66
CA ALA A 150 24.36 2.23 -12.01
C ALA A 150 24.49 3.49 -11.15
N ILE A 151 23.36 4.09 -10.78
CA ILE A 151 23.31 5.28 -9.92
C ILE A 151 22.41 4.99 -8.74
N PRO A 152 22.95 4.96 -7.51
CA PRO A 152 22.15 4.84 -6.30
C PRO A 152 21.13 5.99 -6.20
N ASP A 153 19.86 5.65 -6.12
CA ASP A 153 18.81 6.66 -6.08
C ASP A 153 17.88 6.46 -4.86
N ARG A 154 18.18 7.20 -3.80
CA ARG A 154 17.37 7.15 -2.56
C ARG A 154 15.94 7.63 -2.75
N THR A 155 15.64 8.38 -3.81
CA THR A 155 14.25 8.83 -4.08
C THR A 155 13.36 7.68 -4.51
N ARG A 156 13.96 6.55 -4.91
CA ARG A 156 13.27 5.31 -5.27
C ARG A 156 13.15 4.32 -4.10
N TRP A 157 13.65 4.67 -2.91
CA TRP A 157 13.50 3.84 -1.72
C TRP A 157 12.17 4.17 -1.04
N GLU A 158 11.28 3.20 -1.03
CA GLU A 158 9.93 3.39 -0.51
C GLU A 158 9.76 2.69 0.83
N GLU A 159 9.39 3.46 1.86
CA GLU A 159 9.04 2.89 3.16
C GLU A 159 7.65 2.24 3.08
N ARG A 160 7.57 0.98 3.51
CA ARG A 160 6.37 0.14 3.44
C ARG A 160 5.99 -0.40 4.81
N VAL A 161 4.73 -0.78 4.96
CA VAL A 161 4.22 -1.56 6.11
C VAL A 161 4.44 -3.05 5.87
N ARG A 162 4.27 -3.49 4.64
CA ARG A 162 4.40 -4.90 4.21
C ARG A 162 5.72 -5.12 3.49
N PRO A 163 6.51 -6.15 3.87
CA PRO A 163 7.72 -6.49 3.16
C PRO A 163 7.44 -7.27 1.88
N ALA A 164 8.39 -7.31 0.95
CA ALA A 164 8.36 -8.22 -0.18
C ALA A 164 8.98 -9.57 0.22
N GLY A 165 8.18 -10.62 0.26
CA GLY A 165 8.58 -11.90 0.83
C GLY A 165 9.52 -12.75 -0.01
N TYR A 166 9.70 -12.44 -1.31
CA TYR A 166 10.55 -13.23 -2.22
C TYR A 166 12.06 -12.95 -2.04
N CYS A 167 12.41 -11.78 -1.48
CA CYS A 167 13.76 -11.39 -1.14
C CYS A 167 13.70 -10.37 0.00
N LEU A 168 14.09 -10.79 1.20
CA LEU A 168 14.01 -9.98 2.41
C LEU A 168 15.34 -10.03 3.15
N LEU A 169 16.13 -8.96 3.03
CA LEU A 169 17.34 -8.75 3.82
C LEU A 169 16.98 -8.10 5.14
N MET A 170 17.39 -8.69 6.25
CA MET A 170 17.10 -8.25 7.62
C MET A 170 18.36 -8.05 8.42
N ARG A 171 18.37 -7.10 9.36
CA ARG A 171 19.38 -7.05 10.41
C ARG A 171 19.20 -8.21 11.37
N ARG A 172 20.29 -8.86 11.76
CA ARG A 172 20.25 -9.90 12.81
C ARG A 172 19.68 -9.36 14.12
N GLU A 173 20.12 -8.18 14.56
CA GLU A 173 19.60 -7.52 15.77
C GLU A 173 18.09 -7.27 15.72
N ALA A 174 17.54 -6.94 14.54
CA ALA A 174 16.09 -6.76 14.36
C ALA A 174 15.36 -8.09 14.49
N TRP A 175 15.90 -9.18 13.91
CA TRP A 175 15.36 -10.52 14.04
C TRP A 175 15.43 -11.03 15.49
N GLU A 176 16.54 -10.84 16.18
CA GLU A 176 16.68 -11.23 17.59
C GLU A 176 15.69 -10.50 18.50
N ARG A 177 15.44 -9.22 18.23
CA ARG A 177 14.48 -8.40 18.99
C ARG A 177 13.02 -8.81 18.75
N VAL A 178 12.68 -9.15 17.49
CA VAL A 178 11.31 -9.48 17.08
C VAL A 178 10.98 -10.95 17.26
N GLY A 179 12.00 -11.81 17.21
CA GLY A 179 11.87 -13.27 17.30
C GLY A 179 11.62 -13.95 15.95
N PRO A 180 11.47 -15.28 15.95
CA PRO A 180 11.33 -16.10 14.74
C PRO A 180 10.05 -15.82 13.99
N LEU A 181 9.97 -16.30 12.74
CA LEU A 181 8.72 -16.32 11.97
C LEU A 181 7.69 -17.17 12.71
N ASP A 182 6.44 -16.72 12.71
CA ASP A 182 5.34 -17.40 13.40
C ASP A 182 4.92 -18.67 12.65
N GLU A 183 5.14 -19.82 13.27
CA GLU A 183 4.90 -21.16 12.68
C GLU A 183 3.43 -21.56 12.68
N SER A 184 2.54 -20.74 13.22
CA SER A 184 1.10 -20.93 13.10
C SER A 184 0.57 -20.65 11.68
N PHE A 185 1.36 -19.91 10.86
CA PHE A 185 1.04 -19.67 9.46
C PHE A 185 1.53 -20.80 8.56
N GLY A 186 0.71 -21.15 7.57
CA GLY A 186 1.08 -22.06 6.49
C GLY A 186 1.73 -21.32 5.30
N ASN A 187 1.40 -21.80 4.09
CA ASN A 187 1.93 -21.22 2.83
C ASN A 187 1.00 -20.18 2.21
N GLY A 188 0.05 -19.62 2.95
CA GLY A 188 -0.95 -18.68 2.46
C GLY A 188 -0.46 -17.24 2.26
N GLY A 189 0.80 -16.95 2.59
CA GLY A 189 1.43 -15.64 2.35
C GLY A 189 1.44 -14.68 3.54
N PHE A 190 0.63 -14.86 4.55
CA PHE A 190 0.46 -13.94 5.69
C PHE A 190 1.66 -13.87 6.65
N ARG A 191 2.58 -14.85 6.62
CA ARG A 191 3.78 -14.86 7.49
C ARG A 191 4.67 -13.64 7.32
N ASN A 192 4.85 -13.19 6.07
CA ASN A 192 5.67 -12.02 5.78
C ASN A 192 5.00 -10.74 6.25
N ASP A 193 3.67 -10.67 6.11
CA ASP A 193 2.88 -9.58 6.64
C ASP A 193 2.96 -9.53 8.16
N ASP A 194 2.78 -10.65 8.85
CA ASP A 194 2.96 -10.77 10.30
C ASP A 194 4.34 -10.29 10.74
N TYR A 195 5.38 -10.76 10.05
CA TYR A 195 6.75 -10.40 10.41
C TYR A 195 7.02 -8.90 10.19
N GLY A 196 6.51 -8.35 9.08
CA GLY A 196 6.58 -6.92 8.80
C GLY A 196 5.92 -6.06 9.88
N LEU A 197 4.71 -6.44 10.31
CA LEU A 197 4.00 -5.71 11.37
C LEU A 197 4.75 -5.78 12.71
N ARG A 198 5.33 -6.94 13.05
CA ARG A 198 6.17 -7.07 14.27
C ARG A 198 7.42 -6.20 14.21
N LEU A 199 8.10 -6.14 13.07
CA LEU A 199 9.25 -5.23 12.85
C LEU A 199 8.81 -3.76 13.02
N ARG A 200 7.67 -3.38 12.44
CA ARG A 200 7.12 -2.01 12.58
C ARG A 200 6.82 -1.67 14.04
N LEU A 201 6.16 -2.55 14.80
CA LEU A 201 5.90 -2.35 16.24
C LEU A 201 7.19 -2.24 17.06
N ALA A 202 8.26 -2.91 16.64
CA ALA A 202 9.56 -2.79 17.26
C ALA A 202 10.31 -1.49 16.87
N GLY A 203 9.69 -0.61 16.04
CA GLY A 203 10.24 0.68 15.63
C GLY A 203 11.17 0.61 14.41
N TYR A 204 11.23 -0.53 13.72
CA TYR A 204 12.04 -0.66 12.51
C TYR A 204 11.28 -0.22 11.24
N LYS A 205 12.02 0.38 10.31
CA LYS A 205 11.54 0.70 8.96
C LYS A 205 11.74 -0.50 8.04
N LEU A 206 10.79 -0.68 7.12
CA LEU A 206 10.85 -1.64 6.02
C LEU A 206 10.96 -0.85 4.72
N ILE A 207 12.00 -1.09 3.91
CA ILE A 207 12.24 -0.33 2.69
C ILE A 207 12.20 -1.23 1.47
N VAL A 208 11.48 -0.82 0.45
CA VAL A 208 11.59 -1.37 -0.90
C VAL A 208 12.58 -0.50 -1.68
N CYS A 209 13.70 -1.11 -2.08
CA CYS A 209 14.76 -0.45 -2.84
C CYS A 209 14.40 -0.48 -4.32
N GLY A 210 13.78 0.59 -4.83
CA GLY A 210 13.37 0.69 -6.24
C GLY A 210 14.53 0.85 -7.22
N ASP A 211 15.75 1.01 -6.73
CA ASP A 211 17.00 1.04 -7.48
C ASP A 211 17.77 -0.28 -7.44
N VAL A 212 17.18 -1.35 -6.87
CA VAL A 212 17.76 -2.70 -6.84
C VAL A 212 16.75 -3.68 -7.44
N PHE A 213 17.18 -4.47 -8.42
CA PHE A 213 16.34 -5.41 -9.15
C PHE A 213 16.85 -6.84 -9.04
N ILE A 214 15.93 -7.80 -8.83
CA ILE A 214 16.17 -9.24 -9.05
C ILE A 214 15.04 -9.80 -9.92
N HIS A 215 15.33 -10.82 -10.71
CA HIS A 215 14.34 -11.48 -11.54
C HIS A 215 13.65 -12.62 -10.81
N ARG A 216 12.34 -12.82 -11.04
CA ARG A 216 11.60 -14.02 -10.66
C ARG A 216 11.20 -14.83 -11.88
N SER A 217 11.58 -16.09 -11.91
CA SER A 217 11.40 -16.99 -13.06
C SER A 217 9.98 -17.51 -13.24
N GLY A 218 9.06 -17.28 -12.29
CA GLY A 218 7.69 -17.72 -12.43
C GLY A 218 6.80 -17.55 -11.21
N SER A 219 5.54 -17.90 -11.36
CA SER A 219 4.51 -17.94 -10.29
C SER A 219 4.68 -19.15 -9.35
N GLY A 220 5.88 -19.70 -9.27
CA GLY A 220 6.10 -21.05 -8.79
C GLY A 220 6.76 -21.20 -7.44
N GLY A 221 6.74 -20.20 -6.56
CA GLY A 221 7.14 -20.39 -5.17
C GLY A 221 6.43 -21.58 -4.52
N ILE A 222 6.68 -21.90 -3.28
CA ILE A 222 6.06 -23.02 -2.53
C ILE A 222 4.53 -23.07 -2.72
N ALA A 223 3.88 -21.92 -2.97
CA ALA A 223 2.46 -21.83 -3.33
C ALA A 223 2.08 -22.56 -4.63
N GLY A 224 3.00 -22.71 -5.59
CA GLY A 224 2.74 -23.41 -6.85
C GLY A 224 2.86 -24.93 -6.79
N SER A 225 3.46 -25.49 -5.73
CA SER A 225 3.65 -26.94 -5.57
C SER A 225 2.41 -27.67 -5.05
N SER A 226 1.47 -26.96 -4.40
CA SER A 226 0.33 -27.58 -3.70
C SER A 226 -0.99 -27.57 -4.49
N GLY A 227 -1.02 -26.99 -5.67
CA GLY A 227 -2.23 -26.81 -6.49
C GLY A 227 -3.18 -25.69 -5.97
N PRO A 228 -4.04 -25.13 -6.86
CA PRO A 228 -4.86 -23.94 -6.56
C PRO A 228 -5.84 -24.13 -5.38
N GLU A 229 -6.46 -25.30 -5.26
CA GLU A 229 -7.43 -25.56 -4.20
C GLU A 229 -6.78 -25.68 -2.82
N SER A 230 -5.64 -26.34 -2.74
CA SER A 230 -4.85 -26.47 -1.51
C SER A 230 -4.35 -25.10 -1.05
N TYR A 231 -3.85 -24.27 -1.98
CA TYR A 231 -3.43 -22.89 -1.68
C TYR A 231 -4.59 -22.05 -1.15
N GLN A 232 -5.77 -22.09 -1.80
CA GLN A 232 -6.94 -21.33 -1.34
C GLN A 232 -7.41 -21.75 0.06
N ARG A 233 -7.32 -23.05 0.38
CA ARG A 233 -7.66 -23.53 1.72
C ARG A 233 -6.68 -22.97 2.75
N THR A 234 -5.37 -23.13 2.53
CA THR A 234 -4.33 -22.61 3.43
C THR A 234 -4.44 -21.09 3.58
N PHE A 235 -4.69 -20.35 2.47
CA PHE A 235 -4.91 -18.92 2.52
C PHE A 235 -6.07 -18.52 3.46
N LYS A 236 -7.20 -19.25 3.38
CA LYS A 236 -8.35 -18.98 4.27
C LYS A 236 -8.06 -19.31 5.73
N GLU A 237 -7.26 -20.35 5.98
CA GLU A 237 -6.84 -20.74 7.34
C GLU A 237 -5.88 -19.70 7.91
N ASP A 238 -4.87 -19.31 7.17
CA ASP A 238 -3.91 -18.28 7.55
C ASP A 238 -4.58 -16.92 7.78
N ALA A 239 -5.58 -16.56 6.96
CA ALA A 239 -6.38 -15.35 7.14
C ALA A 239 -7.11 -15.33 8.49
N LYS A 240 -7.63 -16.47 8.96
CA LYS A 240 -8.27 -16.58 10.27
C LYS A 240 -7.27 -16.39 11.41
N VAL A 241 -6.09 -17.02 11.28
CA VAL A 241 -4.99 -16.88 12.25
C VAL A 241 -4.55 -15.42 12.32
N PHE A 242 -4.35 -14.78 11.17
CA PHE A 242 -3.94 -13.39 11.07
C PHE A 242 -4.99 -12.45 11.70
N MET A 243 -6.26 -12.63 11.34
CA MET A 243 -7.37 -11.85 11.90
C MET A 243 -7.49 -12.02 13.42
N ALA A 244 -7.31 -13.24 13.93
CA ALA A 244 -7.34 -13.50 15.37
C ALA A 244 -6.19 -12.81 16.12
N LYS A 245 -5.00 -12.73 15.48
CA LYS A 245 -3.79 -12.12 16.05
C LYS A 245 -3.81 -10.60 15.99
N TRP A 246 -4.24 -10.01 14.87
CA TRP A 246 -4.08 -8.60 14.56
C TRP A 246 -5.40 -7.80 14.60
N GLY A 247 -6.56 -8.47 14.48
CA GLY A 247 -7.88 -7.83 14.46
C GLY A 247 -8.25 -7.19 13.11
N PHE A 248 -7.44 -7.41 12.05
CA PHE A 248 -7.66 -6.94 10.68
C PHE A 248 -6.93 -7.84 9.68
N LEU A 249 -7.23 -7.71 8.38
CA LEU A 249 -6.45 -8.33 7.31
C LEU A 249 -5.47 -7.32 6.69
N PRO A 250 -4.33 -7.77 6.12
CA PRO A 250 -3.35 -6.87 5.51
C PRO A 250 -3.92 -6.00 4.39
N GLU A 251 -4.86 -6.55 3.62
CA GLU A 251 -5.55 -5.85 2.53
C GLU A 251 -6.44 -4.70 3.05
N GLU A 252 -6.87 -4.76 4.31
CA GLU A 252 -7.72 -3.74 4.93
C GLU A 252 -6.90 -2.62 5.57
N ALA A 253 -5.88 -2.99 6.35
CA ALA A 253 -5.17 -2.05 7.20
C ALA A 253 -3.77 -1.65 6.70
N ALA A 254 -3.19 -2.43 5.79
CA ALA A 254 -1.85 -2.19 5.24
C ALA A 254 -1.85 -1.97 3.71
N HIS A 255 -3.01 -1.63 3.14
CA HIS A 255 -3.17 -1.33 1.72
C HIS A 255 -2.76 0.11 1.41
N ILE A 256 -2.10 0.30 0.25
CA ILE A 256 -1.74 1.62 -0.25
C ILE A 256 -2.79 2.08 -1.26
N ARG A 257 -3.40 3.22 -1.02
CA ARG A 257 -4.37 3.86 -1.91
C ARG A 257 -3.65 4.65 -3.02
N LEU A 258 -3.11 3.92 -4.02
CA LEU A 258 -2.44 4.54 -5.18
C LEU A 258 -3.38 5.41 -6.01
N ASP A 259 -4.67 5.10 -6.01
CA ASP A 259 -5.72 5.91 -6.64
C ASP A 259 -5.80 7.31 -6.02
N PHE A 260 -5.64 7.44 -4.70
CA PHE A 260 -5.59 8.74 -4.02
C PHE A 260 -4.37 9.55 -4.47
N SER A 261 -3.19 8.94 -4.47
CA SER A 261 -1.96 9.64 -4.87
C SER A 261 -2.06 10.16 -6.31
N THR A 262 -2.60 9.36 -7.23
CA THR A 262 -2.80 9.74 -8.63
C THR A 262 -3.73 10.96 -8.78
N VAL A 263 -4.88 10.95 -8.10
CA VAL A 263 -5.84 12.05 -8.16
C VAL A 263 -5.27 13.30 -7.49
N ILE A 264 -4.65 13.17 -6.32
CA ILE A 264 -4.08 14.28 -5.59
C ILE A 264 -2.95 14.93 -6.40
N GLN A 265 -2.05 14.16 -7.02
CA GLN A 265 -0.99 14.70 -7.89
C GLN A 265 -1.55 15.49 -9.07
N ARG A 266 -2.63 14.99 -9.70
CA ARG A 266 -3.27 15.65 -10.85
C ARG A 266 -4.02 16.91 -10.48
N GLU A 267 -4.76 16.90 -9.37
CA GLU A 267 -5.65 17.97 -8.97
C GLU A 267 -4.98 19.02 -8.07
N SER A 268 -3.80 18.72 -7.53
CA SER A 268 -3.17 19.48 -6.46
C SER A 268 -1.77 19.98 -6.81
N HIS A 269 -1.58 20.56 -8.01
CA HIS A 269 -0.28 21.13 -8.44
C HIS A 269 0.33 22.12 -7.44
N GLU A 270 -0.47 22.66 -6.52
CA GLU A 270 -0.08 23.70 -5.55
C GLU A 270 0.32 23.15 -4.18
N PHE A 271 0.15 21.84 -3.90
CA PHE A 271 0.37 21.24 -2.58
C PHE A 271 1.82 20.86 -2.25
N ARG A 272 2.78 21.28 -3.04
CA ARG A 272 4.22 21.19 -2.72
C ARG A 272 4.66 22.20 -1.67
N ARG A 273 3.73 22.75 -0.88
CA ARG A 273 4.06 23.70 0.19
C ARG A 273 4.72 22.98 1.35
N GLU A 274 5.78 23.58 1.88
CA GLU A 274 6.59 23.07 2.98
C GLU A 274 5.82 22.90 4.31
N ASP A 275 4.62 23.47 4.44
CA ASP A 275 3.81 23.51 5.68
C ASP A 275 2.41 22.91 5.55
N CYS A 276 2.17 21.99 4.62
CA CYS A 276 0.84 21.40 4.51
C CYS A 276 0.57 20.38 5.61
N SER A 277 -0.69 20.34 6.08
CA SER A 277 -1.19 19.37 7.06
C SER A 277 -2.26 18.51 6.41
N ILE A 278 -2.11 17.17 6.45
CA ILE A 278 -3.04 16.24 5.80
C ILE A 278 -3.51 15.19 6.82
N LEU A 279 -4.82 14.93 6.80
CA LEU A 279 -5.49 13.96 7.66
C LEU A 279 -6.00 12.79 6.82
N GLU A 280 -5.66 11.55 7.21
CA GLU A 280 -6.27 10.34 6.65
C GLU A 280 -7.22 9.70 7.67
N ILE A 281 -8.48 9.52 7.28
CA ILE A 281 -9.51 8.87 8.09
C ILE A 281 -9.61 7.41 7.68
N GLY A 282 -9.42 6.50 8.67
CA GLY A 282 -9.25 5.08 8.43
C GLY A 282 -7.85 4.79 7.89
N CYS A 283 -6.80 5.32 8.55
CA CYS A 283 -5.43 5.21 8.04
C CYS A 283 -4.83 3.81 8.20
N GLY A 284 -5.50 2.89 8.92
CA GLY A 284 -4.98 1.56 9.18
C GLY A 284 -3.59 1.62 9.82
N CYS A 285 -2.66 0.83 9.28
CA CYS A 285 -1.26 0.83 9.69
C CYS A 285 -0.44 1.99 9.11
N GLY A 286 -1.06 2.96 8.43
CA GLY A 286 -0.41 4.13 7.85
C GLY A 286 0.24 3.90 6.47
N ALA A 287 -0.11 2.83 5.77
CA ALA A 287 0.55 2.47 4.49
C ALA A 287 0.40 3.56 3.41
N THR A 288 -0.79 4.15 3.26
CA THR A 288 -1.03 5.25 2.31
C THR A 288 -0.23 6.49 2.71
N ILE A 289 -0.21 6.84 4.00
CA ILE A 289 0.57 7.98 4.50
C ILE A 289 2.06 7.80 4.22
N LEU A 290 2.63 6.61 4.47
CA LEU A 290 4.03 6.34 4.17
C LEU A 290 4.36 6.52 2.68
N HIS A 291 3.50 6.03 1.79
CA HIS A 291 3.62 6.27 0.35
C HIS A 291 3.53 7.76 0.02
N MET A 292 2.55 8.47 0.59
CA MET A 292 2.35 9.90 0.34
C MET A 292 3.48 10.78 0.92
N LYS A 293 4.18 10.36 1.98
CA LYS A 293 5.35 11.06 2.51
C LYS A 293 6.49 11.19 1.48
N GLN A 294 6.61 10.27 0.52
CA GLN A 294 7.58 10.42 -0.58
C GLN A 294 7.20 11.54 -1.55
N LEU A 295 5.90 11.73 -1.78
CA LEU A 295 5.38 12.76 -2.67
C LEU A 295 5.32 14.14 -1.99
N PHE A 296 5.11 14.15 -0.67
CA PHE A 296 4.94 15.33 0.16
C PHE A 296 5.80 15.23 1.44
N PRO A 297 7.15 15.25 1.31
CA PRO A 297 8.06 14.95 2.42
C PRO A 297 8.01 15.97 3.56
N ALA A 298 7.61 17.21 3.27
CA ALA A 298 7.50 18.29 4.26
C ALA A 298 6.10 18.38 4.91
N ALA A 299 5.12 17.56 4.45
CA ALA A 299 3.77 17.58 5.00
C ALA A 299 3.71 16.98 6.41
N LYS A 300 2.88 17.60 7.28
CA LYS A 300 2.50 17.03 8.57
C LYS A 300 1.33 16.06 8.37
N TRP A 301 1.49 14.83 8.80
CA TRP A 301 0.52 13.77 8.59
C TRP A 301 -0.18 13.39 9.87
N TYR A 302 -1.50 13.31 9.80
CA TYR A 302 -2.37 12.86 10.86
C TYR A 302 -3.18 11.66 10.38
N GLY A 303 -3.45 10.71 11.27
CA GLY A 303 -4.29 9.55 11.02
C GLY A 303 -5.45 9.46 11.98
N VAL A 304 -6.55 8.86 11.55
CA VAL A 304 -7.64 8.42 12.42
C VAL A 304 -7.78 6.91 12.25
N GLU A 305 -7.59 6.14 13.34
CA GLU A 305 -7.73 4.69 13.31
C GLU A 305 -8.28 4.18 14.64
N ARG A 306 -9.28 3.29 14.58
CA ARG A 306 -9.92 2.71 15.76
C ARG A 306 -9.31 1.41 16.23
N ASN A 307 -8.75 0.65 15.30
CA ASN A 307 -8.06 -0.57 15.66
C ASN A 307 -6.78 -0.20 16.41
N GLU A 308 -6.70 -0.57 17.67
CA GLU A 308 -5.60 -0.20 18.56
C GLU A 308 -4.24 -0.67 18.05
N VAL A 309 -4.20 -1.85 17.43
CA VAL A 309 -2.97 -2.45 16.91
C VAL A 309 -2.53 -1.75 15.63
N ALA A 310 -3.47 -1.51 14.69
CA ALA A 310 -3.17 -0.77 13.47
C ALA A 310 -2.71 0.66 13.77
N ALA A 311 -3.38 1.34 14.71
CA ALA A 311 -3.00 2.66 15.19
C ALA A 311 -1.57 2.67 15.79
N ALA A 312 -1.23 1.68 16.62
CA ALA A 312 0.11 1.57 17.20
C ALA A 312 1.20 1.36 16.14
N ILE A 313 0.91 0.60 15.07
CA ILE A 313 1.83 0.41 13.93
C ILE A 313 2.03 1.73 13.16
N ALA A 314 0.95 2.48 12.93
CA ALA A 314 1.04 3.79 12.29
C ALA A 314 1.83 4.79 13.16
N GLU A 315 1.62 4.80 14.48
CA GLU A 315 2.38 5.63 15.43
C GLU A 315 3.87 5.26 15.45
N ALA A 316 4.20 3.96 15.42
CA ALA A 316 5.57 3.48 15.31
C ALA A 316 6.27 3.94 14.01
N SER A 317 5.46 4.32 12.99
CA SER A 317 5.91 4.91 11.72
C SER A 317 6.01 6.45 11.76
N GLY A 318 5.88 7.07 12.95
CA GLY A 318 5.94 8.52 13.13
C GLY A 318 4.72 9.27 12.59
N ILE A 319 3.53 8.65 12.64
CA ILE A 319 2.25 9.26 12.29
C ILE A 319 1.52 9.63 13.59
N SER A 320 0.97 10.85 13.68
CA SER A 320 0.11 11.25 14.80
C SER A 320 -1.28 10.67 14.60
N VAL A 321 -1.70 9.69 15.44
CA VAL A 321 -2.95 8.96 15.24
C VAL A 321 -3.99 9.30 16.30
N PHE A 322 -5.21 9.60 15.88
CA PHE A 322 -6.40 9.77 16.73
C PHE A 322 -7.21 8.48 16.74
N ARG A 323 -7.49 7.94 17.93
CA ARG A 323 -8.19 6.65 18.11
C ARG A 323 -9.70 6.78 18.26
N SER A 324 -10.24 7.97 18.08
CA SER A 324 -11.66 8.28 18.14
C SER A 324 -12.21 8.66 16.77
N ASN A 325 -13.39 8.14 16.42
CA ASN A 325 -14.12 8.58 15.22
C ASN A 325 -14.84 9.92 15.39
N GLU A 326 -14.85 10.50 16.60
CA GLU A 326 -15.47 11.78 16.85
C GLU A 326 -14.50 12.90 16.51
N PRO A 327 -14.78 13.73 15.48
CA PRO A 327 -13.90 14.83 15.08
C PRO A 327 -13.59 15.83 16.18
N ALA A 328 -14.45 15.93 17.18
CA ALA A 328 -14.25 16.79 18.34
C ALA A 328 -13.06 16.37 19.23
N HIS A 329 -12.62 15.10 19.11
CA HIS A 329 -11.49 14.55 19.87
C HIS A 329 -10.15 14.62 19.09
N TRP A 330 -10.14 15.15 17.88
CA TRP A 330 -8.92 15.24 17.07
C TRP A 330 -8.21 16.56 17.34
N THR A 331 -6.99 16.47 17.83
CA THR A 331 -6.13 17.66 18.08
C THR A 331 -5.41 18.02 16.79
N ILE A 332 -6.15 18.58 15.84
CA ILE A 332 -5.58 19.13 14.59
C ILE A 332 -5.20 20.60 14.78
N PRO A 333 -4.37 21.19 13.89
CA PRO A 333 -4.07 22.63 13.92
C PRO A 333 -5.33 23.49 13.96
N ALA A 334 -5.31 24.56 14.75
CA ALA A 334 -6.47 25.46 14.92
C ALA A 334 -6.92 26.11 13.61
N GLU A 335 -5.98 26.37 12.71
CA GLU A 335 -6.20 26.87 11.35
C GLU A 335 -6.81 25.84 10.40
N GLY A 336 -6.92 24.58 10.81
CA GLY A 336 -7.40 23.46 10.02
C GLY A 336 -6.31 22.70 9.29
N VAL A 337 -6.71 21.77 8.40
CA VAL A 337 -5.83 20.96 7.55
C VAL A 337 -5.98 21.36 6.08
N ASP A 338 -4.92 21.15 5.30
CA ASP A 338 -4.91 21.45 3.87
C ASP A 338 -5.61 20.33 3.06
N GLY A 339 -5.60 19.09 3.57
CA GLY A 339 -6.22 17.95 2.89
C GLY A 339 -6.81 16.93 3.85
N ILE A 340 -7.90 16.27 3.42
CA ILE A 340 -8.52 15.13 4.10
C ILE A 340 -8.66 13.98 3.11
N MET A 341 -8.18 12.81 3.48
CA MET A 341 -8.35 11.55 2.75
C MET A 341 -9.28 10.62 3.53
N ILE A 342 -10.23 9.98 2.85
CA ILE A 342 -11.19 9.06 3.48
C ILE A 342 -11.21 7.77 2.69
N GLY A 343 -10.61 6.71 3.24
CA GLY A 343 -10.50 5.39 2.58
C GLY A 343 -11.87 4.74 2.35
N ASP A 344 -12.74 4.79 3.37
CA ASP A 344 -14.16 4.43 3.27
C ASP A 344 -15.03 5.63 3.69
N ALA A 345 -15.58 6.32 2.71
CA ALA A 345 -16.38 7.52 2.94
C ALA A 345 -17.84 7.24 3.34
N HIS A 346 -18.22 5.97 3.48
CA HIS A 346 -19.58 5.57 3.81
C HIS A 346 -20.14 6.25 5.08
N ALA A 347 -19.37 6.29 6.16
CA ALA A 347 -19.77 6.94 7.42
C ALA A 347 -20.06 8.45 7.25
N TYR A 348 -19.51 9.06 6.22
CA TYR A 348 -19.65 10.49 5.90
C TYR A 348 -20.61 10.78 4.75
N GLY A 349 -21.38 9.79 4.31
CA GLY A 349 -22.35 9.89 3.22
C GLY A 349 -23.59 10.76 3.48
N LYS A 350 -23.62 11.50 4.59
CA LYS A 350 -24.68 12.48 4.92
C LYS A 350 -24.11 13.90 4.92
N PRO A 351 -24.82 14.92 4.38
CA PRO A 351 -24.32 16.29 4.27
C PRO A 351 -23.84 16.86 5.59
N ARG A 352 -24.51 16.56 6.71
CA ARG A 352 -24.11 17.04 8.05
C ARG A 352 -22.77 16.44 8.50
N ALA A 353 -22.55 15.13 8.22
CA ALA A 353 -21.30 14.46 8.59
C ALA A 353 -20.14 14.96 7.71
N MET A 354 -20.33 15.01 6.40
CA MET A 354 -19.36 15.55 5.45
C MET A 354 -19.05 17.04 5.75
N GLY A 355 -20.06 17.83 6.04
CA GLY A 355 -19.89 19.25 6.39
C GLY A 355 -19.08 19.48 7.67
N ARG A 356 -19.04 18.52 8.61
CA ARG A 356 -18.13 18.61 9.77
C ARG A 356 -16.67 18.51 9.33
N LEU A 357 -16.36 17.61 8.41
CA LEU A 357 -15.00 17.46 7.86
C LEU A 357 -14.59 18.66 7.02
N VAL A 358 -15.51 19.17 6.19
CA VAL A 358 -15.25 20.35 5.35
C VAL A 358 -14.89 21.59 6.20
N ARG A 359 -15.51 21.74 7.39
CA ARG A 359 -15.16 22.84 8.32
C ARG A 359 -13.75 22.73 8.94
N MET A 360 -13.12 21.56 8.85
CA MET A 360 -11.75 21.35 9.32
C MET A 360 -10.72 21.71 8.24
N LEU A 361 -11.17 21.96 7.00
CA LEU A 361 -10.30 22.36 5.90
C LEU A 361 -9.98 23.86 5.95
N LYS A 362 -8.74 24.21 5.67
CA LYS A 362 -8.32 25.57 5.37
C LYS A 362 -9.03 26.10 4.11
N PRO A 363 -9.15 27.42 3.93
CA PRO A 363 -9.59 28.00 2.66
C PRO A 363 -8.74 27.48 1.49
N GLY A 364 -9.39 26.94 0.45
CA GLY A 364 -8.72 26.27 -0.68
C GLY A 364 -8.29 24.83 -0.41
N GLY A 365 -8.51 24.32 0.79
CA GLY A 365 -8.23 22.93 1.16
C GLY A 365 -9.10 21.93 0.40
N TRP A 366 -8.68 20.66 0.38
CA TRP A 366 -9.31 19.60 -0.40
C TRP A 366 -9.71 18.40 0.43
N ILE A 367 -10.66 17.63 -0.09
CA ILE A 367 -11.08 16.34 0.46
C ILE A 367 -11.16 15.32 -0.66
N ILE A 368 -10.66 14.12 -0.43
CA ILE A 368 -10.84 12.98 -1.32
C ILE A 368 -11.49 11.85 -0.54
N GLY A 369 -12.51 11.24 -1.13
CA GLY A 369 -13.24 10.13 -0.52
C GLY A 369 -13.56 9.04 -1.52
N CYS A 370 -13.52 7.79 -1.07
CA CYS A 370 -13.91 6.62 -1.84
C CYS A 370 -15.32 6.16 -1.41
N PHE A 371 -16.21 6.04 -2.37
CA PHE A 371 -17.60 5.59 -2.18
C PHE A 371 -17.85 4.33 -3.00
N ALA A 372 -18.55 3.36 -2.44
CA ALA A 372 -18.99 2.19 -3.18
C ALA A 372 -20.00 2.61 -4.27
N ASN A 373 -19.76 2.19 -5.50
CA ASN A 373 -20.60 2.54 -6.64
C ASN A 373 -21.85 1.64 -6.72
N ARG A 374 -23.01 2.24 -6.60
CA ARG A 374 -24.30 1.53 -6.71
C ARG A 374 -24.55 0.94 -8.09
N LEU A 375 -24.01 1.55 -9.13
CA LEU A 375 -24.23 1.16 -10.53
C LEU A 375 -23.16 0.21 -11.06
N TYR A 376 -22.22 -0.24 -10.22
CA TYR A 376 -21.29 -1.29 -10.58
C TYR A 376 -22.04 -2.59 -10.93
N PHE A 377 -21.71 -3.22 -12.04
CA PHE A 377 -22.45 -4.36 -12.59
C PHE A 377 -22.67 -5.50 -11.59
N GLU A 378 -21.69 -5.80 -10.73
CA GLU A 378 -21.85 -6.85 -9.71
C GLU A 378 -22.81 -6.44 -8.61
N ASN A 379 -22.85 -5.17 -8.21
CA ASN A 379 -23.79 -4.65 -7.23
C ASN A 379 -25.21 -4.72 -7.79
N ILE A 380 -25.39 -4.38 -9.08
CA ILE A 380 -26.69 -4.51 -9.78
C ILE A 380 -27.12 -5.98 -9.80
N ARG A 381 -26.24 -6.90 -10.18
CA ARG A 381 -26.51 -8.34 -10.21
C ARG A 381 -26.94 -8.88 -8.85
N GLN A 382 -26.19 -8.52 -7.79
CA GLN A 382 -26.51 -8.94 -6.42
C GLN A 382 -27.82 -8.34 -5.91
N TYR A 383 -28.13 -7.10 -6.30
CA TYR A 383 -29.38 -6.43 -5.93
C TYR A 383 -30.61 -7.06 -6.62
N LEU A 384 -30.44 -7.50 -7.86
CA LEU A 384 -31.50 -8.16 -8.64
C LEU A 384 -31.73 -9.62 -8.23
N ASP A 385 -30.85 -10.21 -7.44
CA ASP A 385 -31.02 -11.56 -6.87
C ASP A 385 -31.99 -11.53 -5.69
N PRO A 386 -33.24 -12.07 -5.83
CA PRO A 386 -34.25 -12.04 -4.77
C PRO A 386 -33.84 -12.82 -3.52
N SER A 387 -32.92 -13.79 -3.65
CA SER A 387 -32.45 -14.60 -2.54
C SER A 387 -31.38 -13.87 -1.67
N ASN A 388 -30.78 -12.80 -2.18
CA ASN A 388 -29.69 -12.07 -1.53
C ASN A 388 -30.17 -10.89 -0.68
N VAL A 389 -30.87 -11.18 0.44
CA VAL A 389 -31.35 -10.15 1.39
C VAL A 389 -30.22 -9.29 1.95
N LYS A 390 -28.99 -9.84 2.06
CA LYS A 390 -27.83 -9.11 2.56
C LYS A 390 -27.38 -8.02 1.58
N ALA A 391 -27.38 -8.30 0.28
CA ALA A 391 -27.05 -7.32 -0.74
C ALA A 391 -28.05 -6.16 -0.79
N GLN A 392 -29.33 -6.43 -0.59
CA GLN A 392 -30.37 -5.40 -0.52
C GLN A 392 -30.15 -4.42 0.64
N ARG A 393 -29.66 -4.89 1.78
CA ARG A 393 -29.28 -4.03 2.92
C ARG A 393 -27.98 -3.24 2.65
N GLN A 394 -27.03 -3.82 1.96
CA GLN A 394 -25.78 -3.15 1.57
C GLN A 394 -25.99 -2.06 0.53
N ALA A 395 -26.99 -2.19 -0.34
CA ALA A 395 -27.34 -1.16 -1.33
C ALA A 395 -27.69 0.21 -0.71
N ALA A 396 -28.10 0.24 0.56
CA ALA A 396 -28.39 1.48 1.28
C ALA A 396 -27.16 2.38 1.52
N VAL A 397 -25.97 1.84 1.32
CA VAL A 397 -24.67 2.52 1.58
C VAL A 397 -23.85 2.70 0.31
N GLN A 398 -24.42 2.45 -0.84
CA GLN A 398 -23.84 2.63 -2.16
C GLN A 398 -24.40 3.91 -2.81
N TYR A 399 -23.59 4.56 -3.63
CA TYR A 399 -23.89 5.87 -4.19
C TYR A 399 -23.80 5.87 -5.72
N THR A 400 -24.56 6.75 -6.36
CA THR A 400 -24.34 7.13 -7.77
C THR A 400 -23.46 8.37 -7.85
N THR A 401 -22.88 8.62 -9.02
CA THR A 401 -22.11 9.85 -9.29
C THR A 401 -22.90 11.11 -8.96
N GLN A 402 -24.19 11.14 -9.30
CA GLN A 402 -25.07 12.28 -9.01
C GLN A 402 -25.25 12.50 -7.49
N GLN A 403 -25.42 11.41 -6.73
CA GLN A 403 -25.60 11.49 -5.28
C GLN A 403 -24.34 12.02 -4.57
N VAL A 404 -23.14 11.57 -4.97
CA VAL A 404 -21.90 12.07 -4.37
C VAL A 404 -21.61 13.52 -4.77
N ASN A 405 -21.88 13.91 -6.00
CA ASN A 405 -21.79 15.32 -6.41
C ASN A 405 -22.68 16.23 -5.56
N ARG A 406 -23.94 15.82 -5.37
CA ARG A 406 -24.90 16.57 -4.52
C ARG A 406 -24.46 16.60 -3.06
N LEU A 407 -23.93 15.48 -2.53
CA LEU A 407 -23.41 15.41 -1.16
C LEU A 407 -22.29 16.43 -0.93
N PHE A 408 -21.33 16.48 -1.83
CA PHE A 408 -20.18 17.39 -1.73
C PHE A 408 -20.57 18.86 -1.89
N ALA A 409 -21.46 19.15 -2.83
CA ALA A 409 -22.00 20.50 -3.01
C ALA A 409 -22.78 20.98 -1.75
N LEU A 410 -23.64 20.13 -1.17
CA LEU A 410 -24.38 20.45 0.06
C LEU A 410 -23.47 20.57 1.28
N ALA A 411 -22.31 19.95 1.26
CA ALA A 411 -21.29 20.08 2.32
C ALA A 411 -20.46 21.35 2.22
N GLY A 412 -20.62 22.15 1.15
CA GLY A 412 -19.94 23.44 0.98
C GLY A 412 -18.67 23.39 0.13
N LEU A 413 -18.46 22.34 -0.67
CA LEU A 413 -17.34 22.24 -1.61
C LEU A 413 -17.71 22.94 -2.93
N SER A 414 -16.81 23.81 -3.39
CA SER A 414 -17.04 24.66 -4.58
C SER A 414 -16.62 23.99 -5.90
N TYR A 415 -15.74 22.99 -5.81
CA TYR A 415 -15.29 22.19 -6.94
C TYR A 415 -15.41 20.70 -6.57
N VAL A 416 -16.01 19.91 -7.45
CA VAL A 416 -16.18 18.45 -7.23
C VAL A 416 -15.83 17.72 -8.52
N LYS A 417 -14.99 16.70 -8.43
CA LYS A 417 -14.61 15.82 -9.52
C LYS A 417 -14.75 14.37 -9.09
N VAL A 418 -15.46 13.58 -9.88
CA VAL A 418 -15.60 12.14 -9.69
C VAL A 418 -14.70 11.43 -10.70
N THR A 419 -13.88 10.51 -10.19
CA THR A 419 -13.06 9.60 -11.00
C THR A 419 -13.56 8.18 -10.77
N LEU A 420 -13.75 7.44 -11.84
CA LEU A 420 -14.20 6.05 -11.81
C LEU A 420 -12.97 5.15 -11.74
N SER A 421 -12.99 4.19 -10.82
CA SER A 421 -11.97 3.14 -10.73
C SER A 421 -12.43 1.97 -11.58
N GLU A 422 -11.90 1.86 -12.80
CA GLU A 422 -12.28 0.78 -13.71
C GLU A 422 -11.70 -0.56 -13.25
N ASN A 423 -12.58 -1.56 -13.18
CA ASN A 423 -12.20 -2.95 -12.98
C ASN A 423 -13.16 -3.83 -13.80
N ILE A 424 -12.72 -4.23 -15.00
CA ILE A 424 -13.54 -5.01 -15.93
C ILE A 424 -12.98 -6.44 -16.00
N PRO A 425 -13.62 -7.42 -15.35
CA PRO A 425 -13.32 -8.83 -15.60
C PRO A 425 -13.72 -9.19 -17.03
N LYS A 426 -12.79 -9.76 -17.79
CA LYS A 426 -13.00 -10.12 -19.21
C LYS A 426 -14.19 -11.07 -19.44
N ASP A 427 -14.49 -11.91 -18.48
CA ASP A 427 -15.57 -12.90 -18.50
C ASP A 427 -16.96 -12.29 -18.29
N GLN A 428 -17.07 -11.03 -17.86
CA GLN A 428 -18.33 -10.34 -17.56
C GLN A 428 -18.77 -9.34 -18.66
N LEU A 429 -18.00 -9.21 -19.73
CA LEU A 429 -18.29 -8.25 -20.83
C LEU A 429 -19.67 -8.43 -21.45
N ALA A 430 -20.16 -9.67 -21.58
CA ALA A 430 -21.49 -9.93 -22.14
C ALA A 430 -22.62 -9.38 -21.25
N TYR A 431 -22.50 -9.54 -19.94
CA TYR A 431 -23.47 -9.01 -18.98
C TYR A 431 -23.45 -7.48 -18.92
N ILE A 432 -22.27 -6.88 -18.95
CA ILE A 432 -22.11 -5.42 -19.00
C ILE A 432 -22.78 -4.85 -20.26
N ARG A 433 -22.53 -5.44 -21.44
CA ARG A 433 -23.18 -5.02 -22.70
C ARG A 433 -24.71 -5.12 -22.65
N LEU A 434 -25.25 -6.13 -21.99
CA LEU A 434 -26.69 -6.25 -21.80
C LEU A 434 -27.24 -5.09 -20.95
N LEU A 435 -26.58 -4.74 -19.86
CA LEU A 435 -26.95 -3.61 -19.02
C LEU A 435 -26.83 -2.27 -19.77
N GLU A 436 -25.79 -2.09 -20.60
CA GLU A 436 -25.64 -0.91 -21.47
C GLU A 436 -26.80 -0.76 -22.44
N GLN A 437 -27.22 -1.85 -23.08
CA GLN A 437 -28.37 -1.84 -23.99
C GLN A 437 -29.68 -1.48 -23.27
N VAL A 438 -29.91 -2.02 -22.08
CA VAL A 438 -31.15 -1.74 -21.30
C VAL A 438 -31.17 -0.29 -20.80
N THR A 439 -30.05 0.35 -20.63
CA THR A 439 -29.91 1.72 -20.14
C THR A 439 -29.60 2.74 -21.23
N ASP A 440 -29.71 2.36 -22.52
CA ASP A 440 -29.33 3.18 -23.69
C ASP A 440 -27.94 3.84 -23.52
N GLY A 441 -27.02 3.15 -22.86
CA GLY A 441 -25.67 3.63 -22.58
C GLY A 441 -25.56 4.72 -21.51
N ALA A 442 -26.65 5.10 -20.86
CA ALA A 442 -26.67 6.22 -19.90
C ALA A 442 -25.73 6.05 -18.69
N ILE A 443 -25.40 4.80 -18.33
CA ILE A 443 -24.56 4.47 -17.16
C ILE A 443 -23.33 3.62 -17.54
N SER A 444 -22.97 3.55 -18.82
CA SER A 444 -21.87 2.67 -19.30
C SER A 444 -20.57 2.81 -18.51
N ASN A 445 -20.12 4.01 -18.23
CA ASN A 445 -18.90 4.27 -17.47
C ASN A 445 -19.02 3.85 -16.00
N GLU A 446 -20.21 3.93 -15.41
CA GLU A 446 -20.43 3.56 -14.00
C GLU A 446 -20.57 2.05 -13.82
N LEU A 447 -20.99 1.31 -14.85
CA LEU A 447 -21.12 -0.16 -14.80
C LEU A 447 -19.79 -0.87 -14.55
N THR A 448 -18.68 -0.30 -15.00
CA THR A 448 -17.35 -0.89 -14.94
C THR A 448 -16.53 -0.47 -13.70
N ALA A 449 -17.04 0.47 -12.91
CA ALA A 449 -16.33 1.05 -11.80
C ALA A 449 -16.89 0.57 -10.44
N ALA A 450 -16.14 -0.23 -9.70
CA ALA A 450 -16.55 -0.67 -8.36
C ALA A 450 -16.67 0.49 -7.36
N HIS A 451 -15.85 1.52 -7.53
CA HIS A 451 -15.78 2.67 -6.62
C HIS A 451 -15.82 4.00 -7.35
N LEU A 452 -16.41 4.98 -6.67
CA LEU A 452 -16.41 6.39 -7.05
C LEU A 452 -15.38 7.11 -6.18
N LEU A 453 -14.31 7.59 -6.81
CA LEU A 453 -13.29 8.40 -6.16
C LEU A 453 -13.66 9.87 -6.34
N VAL A 454 -14.03 10.53 -5.26
CA VAL A 454 -14.57 11.89 -5.28
C VAL A 454 -13.61 12.87 -4.66
N TYR A 455 -13.09 13.79 -5.47
CA TYR A 455 -12.26 14.90 -5.05
C TYR A 455 -13.07 16.18 -4.96
N GLY A 456 -12.93 16.95 -3.89
CA GLY A 456 -13.60 18.24 -3.73
C GLY A 456 -12.70 19.29 -3.09
N ARG A 457 -12.96 20.56 -3.38
CA ARG A 457 -12.22 21.72 -2.84
C ARG A 457 -13.15 22.74 -2.21
N VAL A 458 -12.67 23.35 -1.13
CA VAL A 458 -13.28 24.55 -0.54
C VAL A 458 -12.87 25.78 -1.35
N ALA A 459 -13.76 26.76 -1.50
CA ALA A 459 -13.42 28.04 -2.13
C ALA A 459 -12.23 28.72 -1.42
N ARG A 460 -11.31 29.30 -2.19
CA ARG A 460 -10.32 30.20 -1.63
C ARG A 460 -11.04 31.45 -1.09
N ALA A 461 -10.66 31.95 0.11
CA ALA A 461 -11.09 33.24 0.52
C ALA A 461 -10.69 34.26 -0.57
N ALA A 462 -11.66 35.03 -1.06
CA ALA A 462 -11.35 36.09 -1.99
C ALA A 462 -10.28 36.99 -1.33
N CYS A 463 -9.13 37.15 -1.96
CA CYS A 463 -8.16 38.18 -1.53
C CYS A 463 -8.92 39.51 -1.50
N ARG A 464 -9.20 40.02 -0.32
CA ARG A 464 -9.62 41.41 -0.22
C ARG A 464 -8.47 42.24 -0.76
N GLN A 465 -8.67 42.84 -1.92
CA GLN A 465 -7.83 43.91 -2.41
C GLN A 465 -8.08 45.11 -1.44
N ASP A 466 -7.37 45.13 -0.35
CA ASP A 466 -7.28 46.31 0.46
C ASP A 466 -6.45 47.36 -0.30
N GLY A 467 -7.10 48.45 -0.64
CA GLY A 467 -6.41 49.67 -0.93
C GLY A 467 -6.57 50.30 -2.31
N VAL A 468 -7.77 50.71 -2.67
CA VAL A 468 -7.91 51.98 -3.42
C VAL A 468 -9.03 52.75 -2.74
N LYS A 469 -8.66 53.65 -1.84
CA LYS A 469 -9.51 54.77 -1.45
C LYS A 469 -9.76 55.61 -2.70
N LYS A 470 -10.93 55.47 -3.32
CA LYS A 470 -11.46 56.52 -4.17
C LYS A 470 -12.05 57.56 -3.27
N GLU A 471 -11.40 58.72 -3.21
CA GLU A 471 -11.98 59.97 -2.72
C GLU A 471 -13.32 60.22 -3.41
N ALA A 472 -14.34 60.51 -2.60
CA ALA A 472 -15.66 60.92 -3.07
C ALA A 472 -15.59 62.39 -3.49
N PRO A 473 -16.18 62.79 -4.59
CA PRO A 473 -16.42 64.20 -4.86
C PRO A 473 -17.60 64.70 -4.01
N ALA A 474 -17.41 65.86 -3.40
CA ALA A 474 -18.37 66.60 -2.56
C ALA A 474 -19.66 66.97 -3.32
N GLY A 475 -20.71 67.02 -2.57
CA GLY A 475 -22.11 67.14 -2.76
C GLY A 475 -22.70 68.13 -3.75
N PRO A 476 -24.02 68.36 -3.81
CA PRO A 476 -24.68 69.24 -2.82
C PRO A 476 -26.02 68.71 -2.29
N GLU A 477 -26.41 69.40 -1.21
CA GLU A 477 -27.60 69.28 -0.41
C GLU A 477 -28.91 69.38 -1.19
N SER A 478 -29.94 68.72 -0.68
CA SER A 478 -31.23 69.28 -0.28
C SER A 478 -32.44 68.35 -0.56
N SER A 479 -33.20 68.28 0.47
CA SER A 479 -34.67 68.18 0.60
C SER A 479 -35.31 66.79 0.59
N ASP A 480 -35.73 66.46 1.79
CA ASP A 480 -36.96 65.68 2.10
C ASP A 480 -38.20 66.39 1.54
N PRO A 481 -39.40 65.75 1.39
CA PRO A 481 -40.01 64.93 2.39
C PRO A 481 -40.98 63.77 1.85
N GLU A 482 -41.27 62.88 2.79
CA GLU A 482 -42.59 62.23 3.06
C GLU A 482 -43.28 61.29 2.12
N SER A 483 -43.67 60.20 2.79
CA SER A 483 -44.96 59.46 2.72
C SER A 483 -45.12 58.43 1.55
N ASP A 484 -45.45 57.29 1.81
CA ASP A 484 -46.61 56.49 2.12
C ASP A 484 -46.36 54.98 1.81
N ALA A 485 -46.50 54.26 2.79
CA ALA A 485 -47.55 53.25 3.08
C ALA A 485 -47.91 52.22 2.01
N ALA A 486 -47.78 50.98 2.44
CA ALA A 486 -48.76 49.90 2.40
C ALA A 486 -48.86 48.95 1.20
N GLU A 487 -48.86 47.70 1.60
CA GLU A 487 -49.71 46.61 1.10
C GLU A 487 -49.41 46.03 -0.30
N ILE A 488 -49.38 44.77 -0.55
CA ILE A 488 -50.17 43.55 -0.22
C ILE A 488 -49.59 42.34 -0.98
N VAL A 489 -49.37 41.25 -0.29
CA VAL A 489 -49.80 39.86 -0.55
C VAL A 489 -50.02 39.43 -2.01
N ARG A 490 -49.14 38.51 -2.50
CA ARG A 490 -49.51 37.14 -2.84
C ARG A 490 -48.33 36.28 -3.17
#